data_904bbf8940b26dcdb0947a36fc1d390f
#
_entry.id   904bbf8940b26dcdb0947a36fc1d390f
#
_cell.length_a   1.000
_cell.length_b   1.000
_cell.length_c   1.000
_cell.angle_alpha   90.00
_cell.angle_beta   90.00
_cell.angle_gamma   90.00
#
_symmetry.space_group_name_H-M   'P 1'
#
loop_
_entity.id
_entity.type
_entity.pdbx_description
1 polymer ?
#
loop_
_entity_poly.entity_id
_entity_poly.type
_entity_poly.pdbx_seq_one_letter_code
_entity_poly.pdbx_strand_id
1 'polypeptide(L)'
;MSGGEETVQEYLLKWIAFLFQNPEKKPKTALVFQSKEGSGKNEFWGFIGKLMGKSTYLETSNAERDIFEKHSLALQGRKLVFINEMNKNIHKNYEDRMKGLITDVSLYLRPLHKQSFEVDNLAGFILAGNSRLLVLVKKEERRFVLVEVRGEYLPNTPNHKPFWSKWFRWKNEEKNQLAVYKYLMNIETSEEYLITRRPKPRYYRETIQKCLPPEIKWLEHCICEEFPQTFCSDNRGLYKLHPKNDSKVSSSTLVSSYAAFVRGWRMSEPTDAQFGNKIKDMVEREGLPFTKGRNEYGRIAWIFSRRGVYDWLTEKEYTEYLLGNEDDEYGGMTPPVRTEY
;
A
#
# COMPACT_ATOMS: atom_id res chain seq x y z
N MET A 1 14.35 -12.16 -0.17
CA MET A 1 13.66 -10.95 0.33
C MET A 1 12.89 -10.22 -0.78
N SER A 2 13.37 -10.18 -2.02
CA SER A 2 12.76 -9.43 -3.15
C SER A 2 11.50 -10.07 -3.77
N GLY A 3 10.95 -11.13 -3.24
CA GLY A 3 9.85 -11.85 -3.87
C GLY A 3 10.18 -12.51 -5.21
N GLY A 4 11.46 -12.55 -5.60
CA GLY A 4 11.93 -13.06 -6.88
C GLY A 4 11.79 -12.05 -8.04
N GLU A 5 11.41 -10.81 -7.76
CA GLU A 5 11.36 -9.73 -8.75
C GLU A 5 12.71 -9.00 -8.79
N GLU A 6 13.30 -8.92 -9.97
CA GLU A 6 14.64 -8.35 -10.18
C GLU A 6 14.67 -6.84 -9.87
N THR A 7 13.66 -6.10 -10.30
CA THR A 7 13.52 -4.67 -10.01
C THR A 7 13.41 -4.37 -8.53
N VAL A 8 12.72 -5.23 -7.77
CA VAL A 8 12.63 -5.14 -6.31
C VAL A 8 13.99 -5.46 -5.68
N GLN A 9 14.69 -6.47 -6.19
CA GLN A 9 16.02 -6.84 -5.69
C GLN A 9 17.02 -5.71 -5.86
N GLU A 10 17.08 -5.13 -7.06
CA GLU A 10 17.94 -3.98 -7.35
C GLU A 10 17.65 -2.80 -6.40
N TYR A 11 16.37 -2.46 -6.26
CA TYR A 11 15.97 -1.38 -5.37
C TYR A 11 16.36 -1.63 -3.92
N LEU A 12 16.14 -2.84 -3.39
CA LEU A 12 16.52 -3.21 -2.02
C LEU A 12 18.03 -3.09 -1.79
N LEU A 13 18.84 -3.56 -2.73
CA LEU A 13 20.29 -3.47 -2.66
C LEU A 13 20.76 -2.00 -2.65
N LYS A 14 20.22 -1.16 -3.53
CA LYS A 14 20.52 0.28 -3.57
C LYS A 14 20.04 1.02 -2.33
N TRP A 15 18.87 0.65 -1.78
CA TRP A 15 18.36 1.23 -0.55
C TRP A 15 19.26 0.90 0.66
N ILE A 16 19.71 -0.34 0.78
CA ILE A 16 20.65 -0.75 1.83
C ILE A 16 22.00 -0.04 1.61
N ALA A 17 22.54 -0.06 0.39
CA ALA A 17 23.80 0.61 0.05
C ALA A 17 23.76 2.11 0.40
N PHE A 18 22.66 2.78 0.11
CA PHE A 18 22.48 4.20 0.45
C PHE A 18 22.65 4.47 1.95
N LEU A 19 22.13 3.60 2.81
CA LEU A 19 22.28 3.75 4.26
C LEU A 19 23.74 3.63 4.72
N PHE A 20 24.53 2.76 4.08
CA PHE A 20 25.94 2.58 4.42
C PHE A 20 26.81 3.70 3.87
N GLN A 21 26.55 4.16 2.66
CA GLN A 21 27.33 5.17 1.96
C GLN A 21 27.05 6.60 2.43
N ASN A 22 25.86 6.87 2.97
CA ASN A 22 25.42 8.21 3.35
C ASN A 22 24.99 8.25 4.82
N PRO A 23 25.95 8.21 5.77
CA PRO A 23 25.62 8.17 7.21
C PRO A 23 24.82 9.39 7.67
N GLU A 24 24.99 10.54 7.01
CA GLU A 24 24.33 11.81 7.32
C GLU A 24 22.97 12.01 6.63
N LYS A 25 22.53 11.07 5.76
CA LYS A 25 21.28 11.16 5.01
C LYS A 25 20.36 9.99 5.28
N LYS A 26 19.10 10.13 4.96
CA LYS A 26 18.07 9.08 5.04
C LYS A 26 17.45 8.81 3.66
N PRO A 27 16.91 7.61 3.40
CA PRO A 27 16.40 7.23 2.08
C PRO A 27 15.06 7.88 1.72
N LYS A 28 14.36 8.54 2.66
CA LYS A 28 13.02 9.13 2.52
C LYS A 28 11.94 8.17 1.99
N THR A 29 12.24 6.89 1.95
CA THR A 29 11.33 5.79 1.68
C THR A 29 11.46 4.73 2.76
N ALA A 30 10.37 4.00 3.02
CA ALA A 30 10.34 2.89 3.95
C ALA A 30 10.02 1.58 3.22
N LEU A 31 10.69 0.51 3.60
CA LEU A 31 10.44 -0.82 3.08
C LEU A 31 9.35 -1.52 3.90
N VAL A 32 8.39 -2.14 3.25
CA VAL A 32 7.29 -2.86 3.90
C VAL A 32 7.30 -4.31 3.45
N PHE A 33 7.60 -5.23 4.36
CA PHE A 33 7.70 -6.66 4.06
C PHE A 33 6.51 -7.43 4.59
N GLN A 34 5.66 -7.89 3.69
CA GLN A 34 4.66 -8.89 4.00
C GLN A 34 5.25 -10.29 3.81
N SER A 35 5.06 -11.17 4.77
CA SER A 35 5.50 -12.56 4.65
C SER A 35 4.85 -13.46 5.69
N LYS A 36 4.90 -14.76 5.46
CA LYS A 36 4.58 -15.76 6.49
C LYS A 36 5.67 -15.80 7.57
N GLU A 37 5.31 -16.35 8.73
CA GLU A 37 6.27 -16.63 9.80
C GLU A 37 7.37 -17.58 9.34
N GLY A 38 8.57 -17.41 9.89
CA GLY A 38 9.71 -18.25 9.53
C GLY A 38 10.36 -17.90 8.18
N SER A 39 9.97 -16.83 7.52
CA SER A 39 10.55 -16.40 6.23
C SER A 39 11.98 -15.82 6.35
N GLY A 40 12.50 -15.62 7.57
CA GLY A 40 13.85 -15.13 7.79
C GLY A 40 14.03 -13.62 7.79
N LYS A 41 12.96 -12.85 7.86
CA LYS A 41 13.02 -11.37 7.92
C LYS A 41 13.96 -10.88 9.01
N ASN A 42 13.75 -11.33 10.25
CA ASN A 42 14.54 -10.93 11.40
C ASN A 42 16.02 -11.31 11.25
N GLU A 43 16.29 -12.52 10.72
CA GLU A 43 17.65 -12.97 10.45
C GLU A 43 18.37 -12.10 9.43
N PHE A 44 17.69 -11.72 8.36
CA PHE A 44 18.28 -10.88 7.32
C PHE A 44 18.54 -9.45 7.84
N TRP A 45 17.52 -8.82 8.45
CA TRP A 45 17.65 -7.45 8.92
C TRP A 45 18.54 -7.32 10.14
N GLY A 46 18.55 -8.33 11.03
CA GLY A 46 19.50 -8.44 12.12
C GLY A 46 20.95 -8.56 11.64
N PHE A 47 21.19 -9.27 10.51
CA PHE A 47 22.51 -9.34 9.88
C PHE A 47 22.95 -7.97 9.32
N ILE A 48 22.06 -7.27 8.59
CA ILE A 48 22.35 -5.91 8.09
C ILE A 48 22.57 -4.95 9.25
N GLY A 49 21.76 -5.00 10.30
CA GLY A 49 21.93 -4.20 11.51
C GLY A 49 23.25 -4.46 12.23
N LYS A 50 23.71 -5.73 12.28
CA LYS A 50 25.03 -6.08 12.82
C LYS A 50 26.16 -5.44 12.01
N LEU A 51 26.07 -5.47 10.68
CA LEU A 51 27.07 -4.84 9.80
C LEU A 51 27.11 -3.32 9.98
N MET A 52 25.96 -2.69 10.20
CA MET A 52 25.85 -1.24 10.39
C MET A 52 26.33 -0.77 11.78
N GLY A 53 26.29 -1.65 12.74
CA GLY A 53 26.69 -1.38 14.12
C GLY A 53 25.50 -1.37 15.09
N LYS A 54 25.69 -1.98 16.24
CA LYS A 54 24.64 -2.18 17.26
C LYS A 54 24.00 -0.89 17.75
N SER A 55 24.77 0.20 17.85
CA SER A 55 24.28 1.50 18.34
C SER A 55 23.37 2.21 17.34
N THR A 56 23.51 1.91 16.05
CA THR A 56 22.76 2.56 14.96
C THR A 56 21.55 1.74 14.49
N TYR A 57 21.42 0.49 14.94
CA TYR A 57 20.31 -0.39 14.62
C TYR A 57 19.31 -0.48 15.77
N LEU A 58 18.02 -0.38 15.44
CA LEU A 58 16.93 -0.64 16.37
C LEU A 58 16.01 -1.69 15.76
N GLU A 59 15.73 -2.75 16.49
CA GLU A 59 14.66 -3.72 16.20
C GLU A 59 13.62 -3.67 17.31
N THR A 60 12.35 -3.59 16.93
CA THR A 60 11.24 -3.61 17.89
C THR A 60 10.03 -4.35 17.34
N SER A 61 9.35 -5.09 18.20
CA SER A 61 8.01 -5.66 17.95
C SER A 61 6.90 -4.81 18.60
N ASN A 62 7.24 -3.76 19.32
CA ASN A 62 6.27 -2.86 19.94
C ASN A 62 6.51 -1.41 19.51
N ALA A 63 6.11 -1.10 18.28
CA ALA A 63 6.28 0.24 17.71
C ALA A 63 5.54 1.33 18.51
N GLU A 64 4.38 1.00 19.10
CA GLU A 64 3.60 1.97 19.88
C GLU A 64 4.40 2.48 21.06
N ARG A 65 4.97 1.58 21.86
CA ARG A 65 5.79 1.93 23.02
C ARG A 65 7.13 2.53 22.62
N ASP A 66 7.84 1.89 21.69
CA ASP A 66 9.27 2.21 21.48
C ASP A 66 9.47 3.37 20.50
N ILE A 67 8.49 3.61 19.59
CA ILE A 67 8.63 4.63 18.53
C ILE A 67 7.57 5.72 18.64
N PHE A 68 6.32 5.33 18.91
CA PHE A 68 5.20 6.28 18.87
C PHE A 68 4.83 6.84 20.24
N GLU A 69 5.40 6.36 21.33
CA GLU A 69 5.20 6.96 22.65
C GLU A 69 5.84 8.35 22.73
N LYS A 70 5.15 9.28 23.44
CA LYS A 70 5.51 10.69 23.52
C LYS A 70 6.92 10.94 24.06
N HIS A 71 7.40 10.08 24.96
CA HIS A 71 8.68 10.23 25.64
C HIS A 71 9.75 9.24 25.17
N SER A 72 9.51 8.54 24.07
CA SER A 72 10.49 7.62 23.52
C SER A 72 11.72 8.35 22.98
N LEU A 73 12.90 7.86 23.37
CA LEU A 73 14.19 8.29 22.86
C LEU A 73 14.83 7.23 21.93
N ALA A 74 14.10 6.18 21.61
CA ALA A 74 14.65 5.02 20.91
C ALA A 74 15.19 5.34 19.52
N LEU A 75 14.70 6.41 18.88
CA LEU A 75 15.14 6.85 17.54
C LEU A 75 16.42 7.68 17.55
N GLN A 76 16.89 8.14 18.72
CA GLN A 76 18.09 8.97 18.82
C GLN A 76 19.31 8.21 18.28
N GLY A 77 19.98 8.77 17.27
CA GLY A 77 21.19 8.20 16.67
C GLY A 77 20.96 6.90 15.88
N ARG A 78 19.71 6.53 15.58
CA ARG A 78 19.42 5.34 14.78
C ARG A 78 19.53 5.62 13.30
N LYS A 79 20.18 4.69 12.60
CA LYS A 79 20.34 4.71 11.13
C LYS A 79 19.43 3.70 10.44
N LEU A 80 19.14 2.59 11.11
CA LEU A 80 18.25 1.54 10.62
C LEU A 80 17.27 1.14 11.71
N VAL A 81 15.98 1.26 11.42
CA VAL A 81 14.90 0.92 12.34
C VAL A 81 14.03 -0.17 11.71
N PHE A 82 14.03 -1.33 12.33
CA PHE A 82 13.22 -2.47 11.92
C PHE A 82 12.04 -2.66 12.88
N ILE A 83 10.84 -2.38 12.39
CA ILE A 83 9.57 -2.57 13.10
C ILE A 83 9.00 -3.92 12.67
N ASN A 84 9.12 -4.91 13.52
CA ASN A 84 8.49 -6.21 13.34
C ASN A 84 7.03 -6.17 13.85
N GLU A 85 6.20 -7.08 13.38
CA GLU A 85 4.80 -7.22 13.77
C GLU A 85 3.92 -5.99 13.48
N MET A 86 4.27 -5.21 12.45
CA MET A 86 3.43 -4.14 11.96
C MET A 86 2.08 -4.66 11.46
N ASN A 87 1.02 -3.90 11.68
CA ASN A 87 -0.32 -4.19 11.17
C ASN A 87 -1.09 -2.90 10.82
N LYS A 88 -2.21 -3.07 10.10
CA LYS A 88 -3.00 -1.94 9.60
C LYS A 88 -3.55 -1.02 10.70
N ASN A 89 -3.82 -1.54 11.91
CA ASN A 89 -4.38 -0.74 12.99
C ASN A 89 -3.30 0.19 13.58
N ILE A 90 -2.10 -0.34 13.82
CA ILE A 90 -0.95 0.48 14.23
C ILE A 90 -0.68 1.54 13.17
N HIS A 91 -0.63 1.17 11.89
CA HIS A 91 -0.42 2.14 10.81
C HIS A 91 -1.52 3.21 10.80
N LYS A 92 -2.80 2.83 10.88
CA LYS A 92 -3.93 3.77 10.90
C LYS A 92 -3.85 4.76 12.04
N ASN A 93 -3.47 4.31 13.25
CA ASN A 93 -3.39 5.16 14.42
C ASN A 93 -2.23 6.16 14.37
N TYR A 94 -1.14 5.82 13.66
CA TYR A 94 0.09 6.61 13.62
C TYR A 94 0.52 7.00 12.20
N GLU A 95 -0.41 7.02 11.24
CA GLU A 95 -0.14 7.25 9.81
C GLU A 95 0.66 8.52 9.58
N ASP A 96 0.18 9.66 10.09
CA ASP A 96 0.83 10.96 9.86
C ASP A 96 2.20 11.03 10.55
N ARG A 97 2.31 10.46 11.75
CA ARG A 97 3.59 10.39 12.45
C ARG A 97 4.60 9.50 11.71
N MET A 98 4.15 8.36 11.16
CA MET A 98 5.01 7.50 10.35
C MET A 98 5.47 8.21 9.08
N LYS A 99 4.59 8.96 8.40
CA LYS A 99 4.95 9.76 7.23
C LYS A 99 6.02 10.79 7.57
N GLY A 100 5.87 11.51 8.68
CA GLY A 100 6.89 12.43 9.18
C GLY A 100 8.19 11.73 9.50
N LEU A 101 8.17 10.62 10.24
CA LEU A 101 9.38 9.83 10.55
C LEU A 101 10.14 9.40 9.29
N ILE A 102 9.44 9.10 8.19
CA ILE A 102 10.08 8.70 6.93
C ILE A 102 10.70 9.90 6.20
N THR A 103 10.06 11.07 6.22
CA THR A 103 10.46 12.21 5.37
C THR A 103 11.21 13.32 6.09
N ASP A 104 10.88 13.60 7.36
CA ASP A 104 11.42 14.74 8.08
C ASP A 104 12.90 14.51 8.41
N VAL A 105 13.71 15.55 8.27
CA VAL A 105 15.15 15.50 8.49
C VAL A 105 15.54 15.68 9.94
N SER A 106 14.62 16.16 10.78
CA SER A 106 14.83 16.30 12.22
C SER A 106 13.69 15.70 13.04
N LEU A 107 13.95 15.43 14.29
CA LEU A 107 12.99 14.92 15.28
C LEU A 107 13.08 15.77 16.55
N TYR A 108 11.91 16.08 17.12
CA TYR A 108 11.83 16.62 18.47
C TYR A 108 11.64 15.49 19.48
N LEU A 109 12.67 15.25 20.27
CA LEU A 109 12.65 14.27 21.35
C LEU A 109 12.28 14.97 22.66
N ARG A 110 11.41 14.35 23.44
CA ARG A 110 10.92 14.90 24.70
C ARG A 110 11.12 13.91 25.84
N PRO A 111 12.27 13.89 26.50
CA PRO A 111 12.49 13.03 27.66
C PRO A 111 11.50 13.39 28.78
N LEU A 112 11.17 12.39 29.61
CA LEU A 112 10.34 12.63 30.78
C LEU A 112 11.02 13.62 31.74
N HIS A 113 10.28 14.62 32.19
CA HIS A 113 10.74 15.69 33.09
C HIS A 113 11.93 16.54 32.58
N LYS A 114 12.17 16.56 31.27
CA LYS A 114 13.22 17.40 30.63
C LYS A 114 12.64 18.24 29.50
N GLN A 115 13.39 19.26 29.11
CA GLN A 115 13.05 20.07 27.92
C GLN A 115 13.19 19.20 26.65
N SER A 116 12.32 19.49 25.66
CA SER A 116 12.45 18.90 24.35
C SER A 116 13.68 19.44 23.64
N PHE A 117 14.33 18.59 22.86
CA PHE A 117 15.47 18.97 22.04
C PHE A 117 15.34 18.37 20.65
N GLU A 118 15.94 19.03 19.68
CA GLU A 118 15.95 18.61 18.30
C GLU A 118 17.18 17.74 18.02
N VAL A 119 17.00 16.69 17.23
CA VAL A 119 18.06 15.80 16.74
C VAL A 119 17.84 15.50 15.25
N ASP A 120 18.92 15.16 14.57
CA ASP A 120 18.83 14.67 13.19
C ASP A 120 18.07 13.34 13.13
N ASN A 121 17.18 13.25 12.14
CA ASN A 121 16.47 12.02 11.81
C ASN A 121 17.16 11.32 10.64
N LEU A 122 18.06 10.42 10.96
CA LEU A 122 18.88 9.70 9.98
C LEU A 122 18.32 8.30 9.63
N ALA A 123 17.21 7.91 10.25
CA ALA A 123 16.70 6.54 10.18
C ALA A 123 16.05 6.19 8.83
N GLY A 124 16.46 5.08 8.26
CA GLY A 124 15.70 4.30 7.29
C GLY A 124 14.78 3.32 8.02
N PHE A 125 13.53 3.22 7.60
CA PHE A 125 12.50 2.41 8.25
C PHE A 125 12.17 1.17 7.45
N ILE A 126 12.06 0.05 8.17
CA ILE A 126 11.57 -1.22 7.66
C ILE A 126 10.39 -1.64 8.52
N LEU A 127 9.28 -1.91 7.87
CA LEU A 127 8.05 -2.40 8.48
C LEU A 127 7.84 -3.84 8.05
N ALA A 128 7.59 -4.75 8.96
CA ALA A 128 7.34 -6.13 8.61
C ALA A 128 6.18 -6.72 9.42
N GLY A 129 5.49 -7.67 8.83
CA GLY A 129 4.40 -8.38 9.49
C GLY A 129 3.87 -9.55 8.66
N ASN A 130 2.92 -10.28 9.25
CA ASN A 130 2.35 -11.48 8.67
C ASN A 130 0.94 -11.23 8.07
N SER A 131 0.33 -10.08 8.39
CA SER A 131 -0.94 -9.67 7.83
C SER A 131 -0.83 -9.34 6.33
N ARG A 132 -1.85 -9.68 5.55
CA ARG A 132 -1.91 -9.29 4.13
C ARG A 132 -2.02 -7.77 3.90
N LEU A 133 -2.36 -6.99 4.92
CA LEU A 133 -2.45 -5.54 4.87
C LEU A 133 -1.70 -4.97 6.07
N LEU A 134 -0.48 -4.54 5.86
CA LEU A 134 0.39 -3.98 6.89
C LEU A 134 0.24 -2.48 7.00
N VAL A 135 0.10 -1.81 5.88
CA VAL A 135 -0.01 -0.36 5.77
C VAL A 135 -1.22 0.01 4.93
N LEU A 136 -1.84 1.14 5.26
CA LEU A 136 -2.87 1.74 4.42
C LEU A 136 -2.19 2.71 3.47
N VAL A 137 -2.34 2.48 2.18
CA VAL A 137 -1.69 3.29 1.14
C VAL A 137 -2.73 3.86 0.20
N LYS A 138 -2.56 5.13 -0.14
CA LYS A 138 -3.32 5.77 -1.21
C LYS A 138 -2.57 5.57 -2.53
N LYS A 139 -3.27 5.75 -3.63
CA LYS A 139 -2.71 5.65 -4.97
C LYS A 139 -1.47 6.54 -5.17
N GLU A 140 -1.51 7.75 -4.61
CA GLU A 140 -0.43 8.73 -4.71
C GLU A 140 0.68 8.55 -3.65
N GLU A 141 0.60 7.47 -2.85
CA GLU A 141 1.58 7.23 -1.79
C GLU A 141 2.96 6.90 -2.37
N ARG A 142 3.94 7.71 -1.99
CA ARG A 142 5.32 7.67 -2.52
C ARG A 142 6.39 7.29 -1.51
N ARG A 143 6.00 6.99 -0.26
CA ARG A 143 6.97 6.70 0.81
C ARG A 143 7.20 5.22 1.00
N PHE A 144 6.20 4.38 0.73
CA PHE A 144 6.27 2.95 0.99
C PHE A 144 6.67 2.16 -0.25
N VAL A 145 7.60 1.23 -0.06
CA VAL A 145 7.96 0.19 -1.03
C VAL A 145 7.47 -1.14 -0.48
N LEU A 146 6.43 -1.67 -1.08
CA LEU A 146 5.74 -2.87 -0.61
C LEU A 146 6.34 -4.11 -1.25
N VAL A 147 6.75 -5.06 -0.45
CA VAL A 147 7.41 -6.29 -0.89
C VAL A 147 6.74 -7.51 -0.24
N GLU A 148 6.39 -8.50 -1.05
CA GLU A 148 5.98 -9.81 -0.56
C GLU A 148 7.18 -10.76 -0.59
N VAL A 149 7.49 -11.38 0.57
CA VAL A 149 8.59 -12.34 0.66
C VAL A 149 8.10 -13.72 0.29
N ARG A 150 8.75 -14.36 -0.69
CA ARG A 150 8.40 -15.72 -1.10
C ARG A 150 8.63 -16.74 0.03
N GLY A 151 7.81 -17.79 0.01
CA GLY A 151 7.82 -18.84 1.01
C GLY A 151 8.77 -20.02 0.74
N GLU A 152 9.77 -19.86 -0.13
CA GLU A 152 10.65 -20.98 -0.58
C GLU A 152 11.47 -21.62 0.54
N TYR A 153 11.77 -20.87 1.59
CA TYR A 153 12.60 -21.29 2.72
C TYR A 153 11.84 -21.37 4.04
N LEU A 154 10.52 -21.50 3.99
CA LEU A 154 9.67 -21.67 5.17
C LEU A 154 9.92 -23.00 5.86
N PRO A 155 9.60 -23.15 7.16
CA PRO A 155 9.90 -24.35 7.97
C PRO A 155 9.48 -25.67 7.35
N ASN A 156 8.38 -25.69 6.60
CA ASN A 156 7.82 -26.92 6.01
C ASN A 156 8.23 -27.15 4.54
N THR A 157 9.24 -26.43 4.06
CA THR A 157 9.74 -26.61 2.68
C THR A 157 11.01 -27.45 2.63
N PRO A 158 11.25 -28.20 1.54
CA PRO A 158 12.46 -28.99 1.38
C PRO A 158 13.75 -28.15 1.47
N ASN A 159 13.70 -26.90 1.05
CA ASN A 159 14.84 -25.99 1.01
C ASN A 159 15.17 -25.36 2.37
N HIS A 160 14.31 -25.49 3.38
CA HIS A 160 14.45 -24.82 4.68
C HIS A 160 15.79 -25.18 5.36
N LYS A 161 15.97 -26.43 5.74
CA LYS A 161 17.16 -26.87 6.49
C LYS A 161 18.48 -26.62 5.74
N PRO A 162 18.62 -26.97 4.44
CA PRO A 162 19.86 -26.75 3.71
C PRO A 162 20.21 -25.26 3.62
N PHE A 163 19.24 -24.39 3.33
CA PHE A 163 19.45 -22.96 3.22
C PHE A 163 19.88 -22.36 4.57
N TRP A 164 19.12 -22.58 5.64
CA TRP A 164 19.40 -21.96 6.94
C TRP A 164 20.70 -22.47 7.57
N SER A 165 21.03 -23.76 7.42
CA SER A 165 22.32 -24.26 7.88
C SER A 165 23.50 -23.59 7.18
N LYS A 166 23.39 -23.37 5.85
CA LYS A 166 24.38 -22.63 5.09
C LYS A 166 24.42 -21.15 5.49
N TRP A 167 23.27 -20.51 5.64
CA TRP A 167 23.16 -19.12 6.04
C TRP A 167 23.79 -18.85 7.39
N PHE A 168 23.47 -19.63 8.44
CA PHE A 168 24.01 -19.44 9.78
C PHE A 168 25.53 -19.62 9.84
N ARG A 169 26.11 -20.51 9.05
CA ARG A 169 27.55 -20.65 8.91
C ARG A 169 28.14 -19.44 8.22
N TRP A 170 27.60 -19.10 7.05
CA TRP A 170 28.12 -18.06 6.18
C TRP A 170 28.08 -16.67 6.82
N LYS A 171 26.97 -16.28 7.45
CA LYS A 171 26.80 -14.93 8.03
C LYS A 171 27.75 -14.63 9.21
N ASN A 172 28.28 -15.67 9.87
CA ASN A 172 29.16 -15.52 11.01
C ASN A 172 30.66 -15.44 10.62
N GLU A 173 31.00 -15.71 9.38
CA GLU A 173 32.37 -15.58 8.90
C GLU A 173 32.69 -14.10 8.58
N GLU A 174 33.73 -13.56 9.23
CA GLU A 174 34.14 -12.16 9.09
C GLU A 174 34.45 -11.78 7.63
N LYS A 175 35.09 -12.70 6.87
CA LYS A 175 35.38 -12.48 5.44
C LYS A 175 34.10 -12.23 4.62
N ASN A 176 33.02 -12.91 4.93
CA ASN A 176 31.74 -12.75 4.24
C ASN A 176 31.02 -11.44 4.63
N GLN A 177 31.12 -11.06 5.92
CA GLN A 177 30.64 -9.77 6.39
C GLN A 177 31.37 -8.62 5.68
N LEU A 178 32.69 -8.70 5.61
CA LEU A 178 33.53 -7.72 4.90
C LEU A 178 33.22 -7.70 3.39
N ALA A 179 32.99 -8.86 2.78
CA ALA A 179 32.63 -8.93 1.36
C ALA A 179 31.28 -8.24 1.08
N VAL A 180 30.26 -8.46 1.93
CA VAL A 180 28.98 -7.78 1.81
C VAL A 180 29.13 -6.27 2.01
N TYR A 181 29.88 -5.85 3.01
CA TYR A 181 30.16 -4.42 3.24
C TYR A 181 30.81 -3.78 2.02
N LYS A 182 31.89 -4.36 1.50
CA LYS A 182 32.56 -3.87 0.29
C LYS A 182 31.65 -3.83 -0.92
N TYR A 183 30.80 -4.86 -1.09
CA TYR A 183 29.83 -4.90 -2.17
C TYR A 183 28.84 -3.75 -2.08
N LEU A 184 28.27 -3.50 -0.89
CA LEU A 184 27.32 -2.40 -0.67
C LEU A 184 27.98 -1.03 -0.88
N MET A 185 29.25 -0.86 -0.51
CA MET A 185 30.00 0.39 -0.73
C MET A 185 30.29 0.69 -2.21
N ASN A 186 30.23 -0.31 -3.09
CA ASN A 186 30.47 -0.16 -4.53
C ASN A 186 29.19 -0.08 -5.37
N ILE A 187 28.00 -0.22 -4.78
CA ILE A 187 26.73 -0.07 -5.48
C ILE A 187 26.48 1.41 -5.76
N GLU A 188 26.27 1.77 -7.02
CA GLU A 188 25.82 3.12 -7.38
C GLU A 188 24.38 3.35 -6.90
N THR A 189 24.20 4.37 -6.06
CA THR A 189 22.89 4.73 -5.50
C THR A 189 22.78 6.22 -5.22
N SER A 190 21.57 6.75 -5.22
CA SER A 190 21.29 8.15 -4.91
C SER A 190 19.93 8.30 -4.24
N GLU A 191 19.72 9.41 -3.52
CA GLU A 191 18.42 9.76 -2.94
C GLU A 191 17.35 9.91 -4.05
N GLU A 192 17.71 10.53 -5.16
CA GLU A 192 16.84 10.70 -6.32
C GLU A 192 16.35 9.35 -6.87
N TYR A 193 17.27 8.39 -7.04
CA TYR A 193 16.88 7.03 -7.47
C TYR A 193 15.87 6.41 -6.52
N LEU A 194 16.10 6.49 -5.21
CA LEU A 194 15.21 5.90 -4.22
C LEU A 194 13.81 6.53 -4.19
N ILE A 195 13.71 7.80 -4.53
CA ILE A 195 12.42 8.51 -4.59
C ILE A 195 11.69 8.22 -5.91
N THR A 196 12.40 8.22 -7.04
CA THR A 196 11.80 8.20 -8.38
C THR A 196 11.63 6.80 -8.96
N ARG A 197 12.49 5.84 -8.59
CA ARG A 197 12.55 4.47 -9.17
C ARG A 197 11.98 3.39 -8.24
N ARG A 198 10.98 3.74 -7.43
CA ARG A 198 10.32 2.77 -6.55
C ARG A 198 9.60 1.70 -7.37
N PRO A 199 9.86 0.41 -7.11
CA PRO A 199 9.15 -0.66 -7.79
C PRO A 199 7.68 -0.69 -7.35
N LYS A 200 6.82 -1.10 -8.27
CA LYS A 200 5.39 -1.34 -8.04
C LYS A 200 5.09 -2.84 -8.25
N PRO A 201 5.56 -3.75 -7.38
CA PRO A 201 5.34 -5.18 -7.52
C PRO A 201 3.87 -5.55 -7.40
N ARG A 202 3.53 -6.81 -7.66
CA ARG A 202 2.16 -7.32 -7.54
C ARG A 202 1.53 -6.98 -6.17
N TYR A 203 2.25 -7.19 -5.08
CA TYR A 203 1.77 -6.89 -3.72
C TYR A 203 1.44 -5.39 -3.52
N TYR A 204 2.16 -4.47 -4.17
CA TYR A 204 1.83 -3.04 -4.17
C TYR A 204 0.45 -2.81 -4.78
N ARG A 205 0.20 -3.35 -5.98
CA ARG A 205 -1.08 -3.21 -6.69
C ARG A 205 -2.24 -3.79 -5.87
N GLU A 206 -2.10 -5.00 -5.35
CA GLU A 206 -3.10 -5.64 -4.49
C GLU A 206 -3.38 -4.83 -3.21
N THR A 207 -2.37 -4.20 -2.64
CA THR A 207 -2.53 -3.37 -1.44
C THR A 207 -3.29 -2.10 -1.76
N ILE A 208 -2.96 -1.40 -2.86
CA ILE A 208 -3.72 -0.24 -3.33
C ILE A 208 -5.17 -0.63 -3.57
N GLN A 209 -5.44 -1.71 -4.31
CA GLN A 209 -6.80 -2.21 -4.57
C GLN A 209 -7.60 -2.41 -3.28
N LYS A 210 -6.99 -2.99 -2.24
CA LYS A 210 -7.65 -3.18 -0.93
C LYS A 210 -7.94 -1.85 -0.23
N CYS A 211 -7.10 -0.85 -0.43
CA CYS A 211 -7.22 0.48 0.19
C CYS A 211 -8.07 1.47 -0.61
N LEU A 212 -8.48 1.14 -1.84
CA LEU A 212 -9.34 2.02 -2.63
C LEU A 212 -10.64 2.34 -1.89
N PRO A 213 -11.14 3.59 -2.04
CA PRO A 213 -12.43 3.98 -1.49
C PRO A 213 -13.56 3.04 -1.95
N PRO A 214 -14.52 2.74 -1.08
CA PRO A 214 -15.64 1.88 -1.44
C PRO A 214 -16.43 2.37 -2.65
N GLU A 215 -16.51 3.69 -2.84
CA GLU A 215 -17.18 4.33 -3.96
C GLU A 215 -16.52 3.99 -5.30
N ILE A 216 -15.19 3.94 -5.34
CA ILE A 216 -14.44 3.57 -6.55
C ILE A 216 -14.70 2.10 -6.91
N LYS A 217 -14.64 1.22 -5.92
CA LYS A 217 -14.96 -0.20 -6.10
C LYS A 217 -16.41 -0.44 -6.54
N TRP A 218 -17.32 0.36 -5.99
CA TRP A 218 -18.73 0.32 -6.40
C TRP A 218 -18.92 0.81 -7.85
N LEU A 219 -18.25 1.89 -8.27
CA LEU A 219 -18.29 2.36 -9.65
C LEU A 219 -17.78 1.32 -10.63
N GLU A 220 -16.67 0.66 -10.30
CA GLU A 220 -16.17 -0.47 -11.08
C GLU A 220 -17.22 -1.58 -11.20
N HIS A 221 -17.79 -1.99 -10.07
CA HIS A 221 -18.84 -2.99 -10.03
C HIS A 221 -20.03 -2.63 -10.93
N CYS A 222 -20.41 -1.35 -10.99
CA CYS A 222 -21.50 -0.85 -11.83
C CYS A 222 -21.20 -0.97 -13.34
N ILE A 223 -19.93 -0.90 -13.74
CA ILE A 223 -19.54 -0.93 -15.17
C ILE A 223 -19.14 -2.33 -15.65
N CYS A 224 -18.88 -3.29 -14.78
CA CYS A 224 -18.49 -4.65 -15.16
C CYS A 224 -19.66 -5.43 -15.77
N GLU A 225 -19.37 -6.21 -16.84
CA GLU A 225 -20.38 -6.99 -17.57
C GLU A 225 -20.96 -8.16 -16.77
N GLU A 226 -20.15 -8.75 -15.88
CA GLU A 226 -20.53 -9.92 -15.09
C GLU A 226 -21.61 -9.63 -14.04
N PHE A 227 -21.92 -8.37 -13.78
CA PHE A 227 -22.96 -7.96 -12.82
C PHE A 227 -24.12 -7.20 -13.48
N PRO A 228 -24.78 -7.76 -14.51
CA PRO A 228 -25.90 -7.11 -15.18
C PRO A 228 -27.12 -6.88 -14.27
N GLN A 229 -27.14 -7.52 -13.10
CA GLN A 229 -28.32 -7.51 -12.20
C GLN A 229 -28.33 -6.35 -11.20
N THR A 230 -27.21 -5.66 -10.99
CA THR A 230 -27.09 -4.61 -9.96
C THR A 230 -27.89 -3.35 -10.27
N PHE A 231 -28.25 -3.14 -11.55
CA PHE A 231 -29.04 -2.00 -12.05
C PHE A 231 -30.18 -2.43 -12.98
N CYS A 232 -30.74 -3.61 -12.81
CA CYS A 232 -31.94 -3.98 -13.58
C CYS A 232 -33.17 -3.40 -12.90
N SER A 233 -34.05 -2.73 -13.68
CA SER A 233 -35.39 -2.48 -13.22
C SER A 233 -36.15 -3.79 -13.34
N ASP A 234 -36.09 -4.61 -12.33
CA ASP A 234 -37.20 -5.48 -12.05
C ASP A 234 -38.23 -4.70 -11.22
N ASN A 235 -39.34 -5.32 -10.92
CA ASN A 235 -40.37 -4.74 -10.04
C ASN A 235 -39.87 -4.38 -8.63
N ARG A 236 -38.54 -4.42 -8.36
CA ARG A 236 -37.83 -4.11 -7.11
C ARG A 236 -36.90 -2.88 -7.20
N GLY A 237 -36.90 -2.18 -8.35
CA GLY A 237 -36.25 -0.87 -8.48
C GLY A 237 -34.73 -0.87 -8.71
N LEU A 238 -34.16 -1.96 -9.18
CA LEU A 238 -32.76 -2.02 -9.60
C LEU A 238 -32.63 -1.67 -11.08
N TYR A 239 -31.77 -0.71 -11.44
CA TYR A 239 -31.59 -0.27 -12.83
C TYR A 239 -30.31 -0.87 -13.43
N LYS A 240 -30.40 -1.26 -14.70
CA LYS A 240 -29.24 -1.68 -15.49
C LYS A 240 -28.65 -0.47 -16.21
N LEU A 241 -27.35 -0.25 -16.10
CA LEU A 241 -26.67 0.73 -16.94
C LEU A 241 -26.80 0.28 -18.42
N HIS A 242 -27.35 1.13 -19.26
CA HIS A 242 -27.44 0.82 -20.67
C HIS A 242 -26.02 0.84 -21.28
N PRO A 243 -25.60 -0.20 -22.02
CA PRO A 243 -24.24 -0.29 -22.54
C PRO A 243 -23.87 0.87 -23.49
N LYS A 244 -24.81 1.44 -24.20
CA LYS A 244 -24.60 2.45 -25.25
C LYS A 244 -25.18 3.84 -24.96
N ASN A 245 -26.12 3.95 -24.01
CA ASN A 245 -26.83 5.21 -23.75
C ASN A 245 -26.62 5.70 -22.33
N ASP A 246 -26.78 7.01 -22.13
CA ASP A 246 -26.80 7.60 -20.81
C ASP A 246 -27.92 6.99 -19.96
N SER A 247 -27.57 6.62 -18.75
CA SER A 247 -28.50 6.11 -17.76
C SER A 247 -29.00 7.25 -16.89
N LYS A 248 -30.29 7.36 -16.68
CA LYS A 248 -30.94 8.32 -15.77
C LYS A 248 -31.37 7.58 -14.52
N VAL A 249 -30.59 7.72 -13.44
CA VAL A 249 -30.82 6.96 -12.21
C VAL A 249 -31.19 7.91 -11.07
N SER A 250 -32.28 7.61 -10.36
CA SER A 250 -32.69 8.44 -9.22
C SER A 250 -31.64 8.40 -8.09
N SER A 251 -31.53 9.47 -7.33
CA SER A 251 -30.60 9.51 -6.18
C SER A 251 -30.87 8.38 -5.18
N SER A 252 -32.15 8.05 -4.93
CA SER A 252 -32.52 6.94 -4.05
C SER A 252 -32.07 5.58 -4.58
N THR A 253 -32.12 5.37 -5.89
CA THR A 253 -31.65 4.13 -6.52
C THR A 253 -30.14 3.98 -6.44
N LEU A 254 -29.38 5.07 -6.65
CA LEU A 254 -27.92 5.06 -6.47
C LEU A 254 -27.55 4.72 -5.03
N VAL A 255 -28.20 5.36 -4.05
CA VAL A 255 -28.01 5.07 -2.63
C VAL A 255 -28.29 3.61 -2.32
N SER A 256 -29.44 3.08 -2.77
CA SER A 256 -29.81 1.68 -2.56
C SER A 256 -28.80 0.70 -3.16
N SER A 257 -28.31 1.00 -4.37
CA SER A 257 -27.28 0.18 -5.04
C SER A 257 -25.96 0.19 -4.26
N TYR A 258 -25.52 1.37 -3.82
CA TYR A 258 -24.31 1.48 -3.04
C TYR A 258 -24.44 0.79 -1.67
N ALA A 259 -25.58 0.96 -0.99
CA ALA A 259 -25.87 0.30 0.28
C ALA A 259 -25.86 -1.24 0.13
N ALA A 260 -26.44 -1.77 -0.94
CA ALA A 260 -26.39 -3.19 -1.24
C ALA A 260 -24.95 -3.69 -1.47
N PHE A 261 -24.15 -2.90 -2.21
CA PHE A 261 -22.75 -3.21 -2.46
C PHE A 261 -21.94 -3.27 -1.16
N VAL A 262 -21.98 -2.23 -0.33
CA VAL A 262 -21.19 -2.18 0.93
C VAL A 262 -21.63 -3.24 1.92
N ARG A 263 -22.93 -3.60 1.96
CA ARG A 263 -23.45 -4.70 2.78
C ARG A 263 -22.87 -6.04 2.34
N GLY A 264 -22.79 -6.30 1.04
CA GLY A 264 -22.17 -7.50 0.49
C GLY A 264 -20.69 -7.65 0.91
N TRP A 265 -20.00 -6.53 1.07
CA TRP A 265 -18.60 -6.47 1.52
C TRP A 265 -18.43 -6.36 3.04
N ARG A 266 -19.52 -6.47 3.82
CA ARG A 266 -19.53 -6.32 5.29
C ARG A 266 -18.94 -4.98 5.78
N MET A 267 -19.16 -3.93 5.00
CA MET A 267 -18.77 -2.56 5.35
C MET A 267 -19.95 -1.85 6.03
N SER A 268 -19.66 -0.79 6.79
CA SER A 268 -20.71 0.07 7.36
C SER A 268 -21.48 0.80 6.26
N GLU A 269 -22.81 0.73 6.32
CA GLU A 269 -23.66 1.44 5.37
C GLU A 269 -23.63 2.94 5.70
N PRO A 270 -23.35 3.81 4.73
CA PRO A 270 -23.46 5.25 4.94
C PRO A 270 -24.95 5.66 4.92
N THR A 271 -25.26 6.77 5.57
CA THR A 271 -26.55 7.41 5.40
C THR A 271 -26.70 7.98 3.99
N ASP A 272 -27.93 8.18 3.53
CA ASP A 272 -28.24 8.78 2.23
C ASP A 272 -27.53 10.13 2.04
N ALA A 273 -27.48 10.95 3.10
CA ALA A 273 -26.82 12.23 3.08
C ALA A 273 -25.28 12.10 2.93
N GLN A 274 -24.68 11.14 3.62
CA GLN A 274 -23.23 10.89 3.51
C GLN A 274 -22.85 10.43 2.09
N PHE A 275 -23.62 9.49 1.52
CA PHE A 275 -23.38 9.04 0.15
C PHE A 275 -23.63 10.16 -0.87
N GLY A 276 -24.73 10.93 -0.72
CA GLY A 276 -25.04 12.04 -1.60
C GLY A 276 -23.97 13.12 -1.61
N ASN A 277 -23.43 13.48 -0.45
CA ASN A 277 -22.31 14.41 -0.32
C ASN A 277 -21.04 13.86 -0.96
N LYS A 278 -20.76 12.57 -0.80
CA LYS A 278 -19.59 11.93 -1.40
C LYS A 278 -19.64 11.94 -2.93
N ILE A 279 -20.77 11.57 -3.53
CA ILE A 279 -20.94 11.64 -4.98
C ILE A 279 -20.83 13.08 -5.48
N LYS A 280 -21.41 14.04 -4.76
CA LYS A 280 -21.28 15.45 -5.10
C LYS A 280 -19.81 15.92 -5.10
N ASP A 281 -19.04 15.56 -4.08
CA ASP A 281 -17.62 15.85 -4.00
C ASP A 281 -16.85 15.23 -5.17
N MET A 282 -17.12 13.98 -5.51
CA MET A 282 -16.49 13.31 -6.66
C MET A 282 -16.81 14.01 -7.98
N VAL A 283 -18.04 14.47 -8.17
CA VAL A 283 -18.43 15.23 -9.36
C VAL A 283 -17.76 16.61 -9.40
N GLU A 284 -17.79 17.36 -8.31
CA GLU A 284 -17.32 18.75 -8.27
C GLU A 284 -15.80 18.88 -8.21
N ARG A 285 -15.13 17.98 -7.49
CA ARG A 285 -13.67 18.07 -7.24
C ARG A 285 -12.85 17.13 -8.09
N GLU A 286 -13.36 15.94 -8.34
CA GLU A 286 -12.63 14.89 -9.05
C GLU A 286 -13.06 14.74 -10.52
N GLY A 287 -14.14 15.41 -10.93
CA GLY A 287 -14.64 15.42 -12.31
C GLY A 287 -15.36 14.12 -12.72
N LEU A 288 -15.95 13.38 -11.74
CA LEU A 288 -16.79 12.24 -12.07
C LEU A 288 -17.89 12.64 -13.06
N PRO A 289 -18.05 11.97 -14.22
CA PRO A 289 -18.93 12.42 -15.29
C PRO A 289 -20.41 12.13 -15.02
N PHE A 290 -20.89 12.57 -13.85
CA PHE A 290 -22.29 12.54 -13.48
C PHE A 290 -22.88 13.93 -13.62
N THR A 291 -23.99 14.06 -14.36
CA THR A 291 -24.74 15.31 -14.46
C THR A 291 -26.09 15.21 -13.77
N LYS A 292 -26.56 16.31 -13.20
CA LYS A 292 -27.89 16.36 -12.58
C LYS A 292 -28.94 16.63 -13.67
N GLY A 293 -30.03 15.90 -13.63
CA GLY A 293 -31.17 16.08 -14.50
C GLY A 293 -32.48 15.63 -13.84
N ARG A 294 -33.50 15.40 -14.63
CA ARG A 294 -34.78 14.84 -14.17
C ARG A 294 -35.07 13.54 -14.91
N ASN A 295 -35.61 12.56 -14.19
CA ASN A 295 -36.12 11.34 -14.81
C ASN A 295 -37.49 11.58 -15.48
N GLU A 296 -38.06 10.57 -16.10
CA GLU A 296 -39.36 10.61 -16.77
C GLU A 296 -40.55 11.03 -15.85
N TYR A 297 -40.35 10.85 -14.52
CA TYR A 297 -41.36 11.27 -13.52
C TYR A 297 -41.04 12.66 -12.92
N GLY A 298 -40.12 13.44 -13.52
CA GLY A 298 -39.76 14.78 -13.07
C GLY A 298 -38.92 14.84 -11.79
N ARG A 299 -38.49 13.69 -11.22
CA ARG A 299 -37.65 13.61 -10.01
C ARG A 299 -36.19 13.85 -10.36
N ILE A 300 -35.43 14.38 -9.38
CA ILE A 300 -33.98 14.57 -9.50
C ILE A 300 -33.33 13.22 -9.78
N ALA A 301 -32.52 13.17 -10.81
CA ALA A 301 -31.78 12.01 -11.25
C ALA A 301 -30.34 12.39 -11.61
N TRP A 302 -29.46 11.42 -11.50
CA TRP A 302 -28.10 11.49 -12.03
C TRP A 302 -28.07 10.86 -13.41
N ILE A 303 -27.42 11.53 -14.34
CA ILE A 303 -27.26 11.11 -15.73
C ILE A 303 -25.78 10.82 -15.95
N PHE A 304 -25.48 9.62 -16.38
CA PHE A 304 -24.12 9.18 -16.68
C PHE A 304 -24.14 8.00 -17.66
N SER A 305 -23.01 7.81 -18.35
CA SER A 305 -22.80 6.66 -19.22
C SER A 305 -21.80 5.68 -18.60
N ARG A 306 -21.96 4.41 -18.93
CA ARG A 306 -20.99 3.36 -18.58
C ARG A 306 -19.61 3.70 -19.13
N ARG A 307 -19.54 4.15 -20.39
CA ARG A 307 -18.31 4.55 -21.05
C ARG A 307 -17.67 5.75 -20.35
N GLY A 308 -18.44 6.78 -20.01
CA GLY A 308 -17.92 7.94 -19.28
C GLY A 308 -17.31 7.58 -17.95
N VAL A 309 -17.94 6.68 -17.16
CA VAL A 309 -17.38 6.21 -15.90
C VAL A 309 -16.07 5.42 -16.12
N TYR A 310 -16.03 4.54 -17.11
CA TYR A 310 -14.83 3.79 -17.45
C TYR A 310 -13.67 4.71 -17.87
N ASP A 311 -13.93 5.68 -18.74
CA ASP A 311 -12.94 6.64 -19.20
C ASP A 311 -12.41 7.49 -18.04
N TRP A 312 -13.28 7.91 -17.13
CA TRP A 312 -12.88 8.63 -15.92
C TRP A 312 -12.01 7.77 -14.98
N LEU A 313 -12.40 6.51 -14.73
CA LEU A 313 -11.59 5.58 -13.94
C LEU A 313 -10.21 5.37 -14.58
N THR A 314 -10.15 5.34 -15.91
CA THR A 314 -8.90 5.17 -16.67
C THR A 314 -8.05 6.44 -16.61
N GLU A 315 -8.64 7.62 -16.81
CA GLU A 315 -7.95 8.90 -16.68
C GLU A 315 -7.35 9.08 -15.27
N LYS A 316 -8.11 8.67 -14.25
CA LYS A 316 -7.64 8.67 -12.86
C LYS A 316 -6.72 7.48 -12.54
N GLU A 317 -6.34 6.67 -13.51
CA GLU A 317 -5.47 5.47 -13.36
C GLU A 317 -6.01 4.44 -12.33
N TYR A 318 -7.31 4.44 -12.03
CA TYR A 318 -7.88 3.45 -11.13
C TYR A 318 -7.96 2.06 -11.78
N THR A 319 -8.13 2.01 -13.09
CA THR A 319 -8.20 0.75 -13.85
C THR A 319 -6.92 -0.10 -13.72
N GLU A 320 -5.75 0.51 -13.48
CA GLU A 320 -4.49 -0.20 -13.18
C GLU A 320 -4.63 -1.12 -11.95
N TYR A 321 -5.52 -0.76 -11.01
CA TYR A 321 -5.67 -1.46 -9.73
C TYR A 321 -6.96 -2.28 -9.61
N LEU A 322 -7.95 -2.01 -10.44
CA LEU A 322 -9.29 -2.59 -10.36
C LEU A 322 -9.45 -3.75 -11.32
N LEU A 323 -9.13 -3.54 -12.58
CA LEU A 323 -9.24 -4.58 -13.61
C LEU A 323 -8.08 -5.54 -13.43
N GLY A 324 -8.35 -6.75 -12.95
CA GLY A 324 -7.35 -7.79 -12.76
C GLY A 324 -6.54 -8.01 -14.05
N ASN A 325 -5.24 -8.20 -13.91
CA ASN A 325 -4.42 -8.63 -15.03
C ASN A 325 -4.85 -10.03 -15.44
N GLU A 326 -4.79 -10.35 -16.73
CA GLU A 326 -5.16 -11.64 -17.35
C GLU A 326 -4.44 -12.87 -16.75
N ASP A 327 -3.44 -12.66 -15.88
CA ASP A 327 -2.63 -13.72 -15.24
C ASP A 327 -3.15 -14.13 -13.84
N ASP A 328 -4.24 -13.59 -13.34
CA ASP A 328 -4.78 -13.99 -12.04
C ASP A 328 -5.67 -15.25 -12.16
N GLU A 329 -5.23 -16.38 -11.63
CA GLU A 329 -6.01 -17.63 -11.45
C GLU A 329 -7.33 -17.46 -10.66
N TYR A 330 -7.62 -16.26 -10.19
CA TYR A 330 -8.88 -15.84 -9.57
C TYR A 330 -9.54 -14.78 -10.45
N GLY A 331 -10.27 -15.23 -11.47
CA GLY A 331 -11.28 -14.51 -12.24
C GLY A 331 -11.10 -12.99 -12.32
N GLY A 332 -10.10 -12.54 -13.06
CA GLY A 332 -9.95 -11.12 -13.38
C GLY A 332 -11.18 -10.66 -14.16
N MET A 333 -11.82 -9.57 -13.71
CA MET A 333 -12.90 -8.94 -14.43
C MET A 333 -12.38 -8.46 -15.78
N THR A 334 -12.85 -9.05 -16.87
CA THR A 334 -12.48 -8.61 -18.22
C THR A 334 -12.95 -7.18 -18.46
N PRO A 335 -12.11 -6.31 -19.03
CA PRO A 335 -12.53 -4.97 -19.40
C PRO A 335 -13.70 -5.05 -20.39
N PRO A 336 -14.63 -4.09 -20.37
CA PRO A 336 -15.73 -4.07 -21.31
C PRO A 336 -15.19 -4.12 -22.74
N VAL A 337 -15.57 -5.15 -23.49
CA VAL A 337 -15.12 -5.38 -24.87
C VAL A 337 -15.25 -4.09 -25.69
N ARG A 338 -14.13 -3.65 -26.31
CA ARG A 338 -14.16 -2.59 -27.31
C ARG A 338 -14.98 -3.11 -28.49
N THR A 339 -16.26 -2.84 -28.52
CA THR A 339 -17.01 -2.91 -29.78
C THR A 339 -16.62 -1.66 -30.55
N GLU A 340 -15.68 -1.80 -31.46
CA GLU A 340 -15.48 -0.87 -32.56
C GLU A 340 -16.76 -0.90 -33.41
N TYR A 341 -17.47 0.21 -33.42
CA TYR A 341 -18.38 0.62 -34.48
C TYR A 341 -18.25 2.13 -34.70
#